data_9e295e4795a3026f9987359b71e81527
#
_entry.id   9e295e4795a3026f9987359b71e81527
#
_cell.length_a   1.000
_cell.length_b   1.000
_cell.length_c   1.000
_cell.angle_alpha   90.00
_cell.angle_beta   90.00
_cell.angle_gamma   90.00
#
_symmetry.space_group_name_H-M   'P 1'
#
loop_
_entity.id
_entity.type
_entity.pdbx_description
1 polymer ?
#
loop_
_entity_poly.entity_id
_entity_poly.type
_entity_poly.pdbx_seq_one_letter_code
_entity_poly.pdbx_strand_id
1 'polypeptide(L)'
;MEISSKSLTFVPNLNEFLMNRQDLFLFVWMLMLAWLPVSAQEYRNPVIPGYHPDPSVCRVGDTFYLVNSSFQYFPGVPIFQSKDMVHWQQIGNVLDRESQIPLKGASSWLGIYAPTIRYHEGTYYMITTNVGNGGNFIVTATDPRGPWSEPVWLKQQGIDPSLYFENGKCYMVSNPGDAIWLCEINPKTGEQLTESKQLWQGDGGRYPEGPHIYKKDGYYYLLISEGGTELAHRLTIARSRNIEGPYESNPNNPILTNCSRLGQSKQIQGTGHGDLVQAGDGNWWMVFLAYRNYGGSYHHLGRETYLAPVEWKEGEWPVVNGGMPIDTQVKANTLPSVLLEKHLEADAEDAPATGAFEWVQLQNPIPGNYLRNDTMAVEEKYFVRLYPHGTLTENQQPTFVGRRQESASFSLETDVVTKGEVEAGLSAYQINDGHLDFFVSQKQVALRCKLKSIDYVVKSVPRLRKGSVKLRIRSNGEMYFFDYSLDGKRFHELASMNCSLMSTEVAGGFTGVVLGMFAEGKEKSGYADFGYFYYDEK
;
A
#
# COMPACT_ATOMS: atom_id res chain seq x y z
N MET A 1 -52.66 -48.99 70.64
CA MET A 1 -52.54 -47.58 70.21
C MET A 1 -51.97 -47.58 68.79
N GLU A 2 -52.83 -47.42 67.83
CA GLU A 2 -52.50 -47.44 66.37
C GLU A 2 -51.87 -46.10 65.99
N ILE A 3 -50.80 -46.14 65.26
CA ILE A 3 -50.28 -45.00 64.50
C ILE A 3 -50.29 -45.35 63.06
N SER A 4 -51.24 -44.70 62.32
CA SER A 4 -51.44 -44.79 60.92
C SER A 4 -50.34 -44.01 60.14
N SER A 5 -49.63 -44.70 59.28
CA SER A 5 -48.72 -44.09 58.29
C SER A 5 -49.46 -43.82 56.98
N LYS A 6 -49.71 -42.57 56.68
CA LYS A 6 -50.12 -42.14 55.30
C LYS A 6 -48.88 -41.76 54.50
N SER A 7 -48.51 -42.59 53.58
CA SER A 7 -47.56 -42.24 52.47
C SER A 7 -48.27 -41.44 51.39
N LEU A 8 -47.89 -40.20 51.18
CA LEU A 8 -48.25 -39.40 50.01
C LEU A 8 -47.26 -39.72 48.88
N THR A 9 -47.70 -40.43 47.88
CA THR A 9 -47.02 -40.57 46.60
C THR A 9 -47.38 -39.38 45.71
N PHE A 10 -46.38 -38.52 45.45
CA PHE A 10 -46.49 -37.41 44.48
C PHE A 10 -46.20 -38.01 43.08
N VAL A 11 -47.19 -38.14 42.25
CA VAL A 11 -47.04 -38.48 40.83
C VAL A 11 -47.06 -37.15 40.05
N PRO A 12 -45.96 -36.72 39.37
CA PRO A 12 -46.03 -35.54 38.55
C PRO A 12 -46.90 -35.79 37.32
N ASN A 13 -47.78 -34.87 37.05
CA ASN A 13 -48.71 -34.88 35.94
C ASN A 13 -47.90 -34.68 34.63
N LEU A 14 -47.75 -35.71 33.81
CA LEU A 14 -46.99 -35.72 32.54
C LEU A 14 -47.63 -34.84 31.44
N ASN A 15 -48.77 -34.20 31.70
CA ASN A 15 -49.48 -33.42 30.67
C ASN A 15 -49.07 -31.94 30.59
N GLU A 16 -48.15 -31.43 31.40
CA GLU A 16 -47.67 -30.04 31.35
C GLU A 16 -46.44 -29.85 30.42
N PHE A 17 -45.89 -30.87 29.79
CA PHE A 17 -44.73 -30.81 28.91
C PHE A 17 -45.07 -31.03 27.39
N LEU A 18 -46.33 -30.98 27.03
CA LEU A 18 -46.71 -31.04 25.61
C LEU A 18 -46.67 -29.58 25.06
N MET A 19 -45.54 -29.21 24.47
CA MET A 19 -45.42 -27.98 23.68
C MET A 19 -46.54 -28.01 22.61
N ASN A 20 -47.29 -26.90 22.53
CA ASN A 20 -48.33 -26.68 21.53
C ASN A 20 -47.70 -26.84 20.13
N ARG A 21 -48.46 -27.38 19.16
CA ARG A 21 -47.96 -27.54 17.78
C ARG A 21 -47.40 -26.25 17.18
N GLN A 22 -47.90 -25.09 17.58
CA GLN A 22 -47.38 -23.80 17.16
C GLN A 22 -46.00 -23.47 17.78
N ASP A 23 -45.79 -23.80 19.05
CA ASP A 23 -44.51 -23.58 19.74
C ASP A 23 -43.44 -24.56 19.24
N LEU A 24 -43.81 -25.80 18.91
CA LEU A 24 -42.91 -26.74 18.27
C LEU A 24 -42.53 -26.31 16.85
N PHE A 25 -43.45 -25.71 16.09
CA PHE A 25 -43.19 -25.16 14.77
C PHE A 25 -42.27 -23.93 14.85
N LEU A 26 -42.46 -23.03 15.81
CA LEU A 26 -41.59 -21.90 16.07
C LEU A 26 -40.20 -22.32 16.53
N PHE A 27 -40.10 -23.34 17.37
CA PHE A 27 -38.82 -23.89 17.84
C PHE A 27 -38.04 -24.58 16.73
N VAL A 28 -38.72 -25.37 15.88
CA VAL A 28 -38.12 -25.99 14.68
C VAL A 28 -37.74 -24.91 13.66
N TRP A 29 -38.54 -23.85 13.48
CA TRP A 29 -38.20 -22.71 12.61
C TRP A 29 -37.01 -21.92 13.14
N MET A 30 -36.91 -21.66 14.45
CA MET A 30 -35.74 -21.07 15.05
C MET A 30 -34.49 -21.95 14.94
N LEU A 31 -34.61 -23.25 15.08
CA LEU A 31 -33.50 -24.19 14.83
C LEU A 31 -33.11 -24.25 13.36
N MET A 32 -34.04 -24.17 12.40
CA MET A 32 -33.70 -24.08 10.99
C MET A 32 -33.05 -22.73 10.60
N LEU A 33 -33.42 -21.61 11.23
CA LEU A 33 -32.77 -20.33 11.05
C LEU A 33 -31.34 -20.30 11.64
N ALA A 34 -31.07 -21.08 12.69
CA ALA A 34 -29.73 -21.24 13.27
C ALA A 34 -28.80 -22.13 12.41
N TRP A 35 -29.31 -22.79 11.39
CA TRP A 35 -28.56 -23.63 10.45
C TRP A 35 -28.49 -23.05 9.04
N LEU A 36 -28.72 -21.75 8.87
CA LEU A 36 -28.31 -21.11 7.63
C LEU A 36 -26.78 -21.16 7.58
N PRO A 37 -26.20 -21.79 6.57
CA PRO A 37 -24.75 -21.78 6.43
C PRO A 37 -24.33 -20.32 6.36
N VAL A 38 -23.47 -19.88 7.28
CA VAL A 38 -22.76 -18.61 7.13
C VAL A 38 -22.00 -18.75 5.82
N SER A 39 -22.50 -18.14 4.77
CA SER A 39 -21.81 -18.13 3.49
C SER A 39 -20.48 -17.41 3.71
N ALA A 40 -19.39 -18.13 3.52
CA ALA A 40 -18.08 -17.50 3.55
C ALA A 40 -18.08 -16.34 2.56
N GLN A 41 -17.75 -15.14 3.03
CA GLN A 41 -17.58 -13.98 2.16
C GLN A 41 -16.27 -14.13 1.41
N GLU A 42 -16.29 -13.82 0.11
CA GLU A 42 -15.09 -13.84 -0.73
C GLU A 42 -14.67 -12.41 -1.06
N TYR A 43 -13.38 -12.15 -1.03
CA TYR A 43 -12.80 -10.90 -1.51
C TYR A 43 -11.58 -11.17 -2.39
N ARG A 44 -11.17 -10.16 -3.13
CA ARG A 44 -10.01 -10.26 -4.03
C ARG A 44 -8.81 -9.51 -3.47
N ASN A 45 -7.66 -10.15 -3.54
CA ASN A 45 -6.35 -9.55 -3.35
C ASN A 45 -5.71 -9.18 -4.70
N PRO A 46 -4.89 -8.10 -4.76
CA PRO A 46 -4.62 -7.15 -3.68
C PRO A 46 -5.84 -6.29 -3.32
N VAL A 47 -5.93 -5.83 -2.07
CA VAL A 47 -6.98 -4.90 -1.63
C VAL A 47 -6.63 -3.43 -1.95
N ILE A 48 -5.34 -3.12 -2.14
CA ILE A 48 -4.87 -1.87 -2.74
C ILE A 48 -3.88 -2.25 -3.83
N PRO A 49 -4.28 -2.20 -5.12
CA PRO A 49 -3.44 -2.57 -6.24
C PRO A 49 -2.39 -1.50 -6.57
N GLY A 50 -1.39 -1.89 -7.38
CA GLY A 50 -0.28 -1.02 -7.76
C GLY A 50 0.73 -0.85 -6.64
N TYR A 51 1.70 0.03 -6.88
CA TYR A 51 2.83 0.25 -5.98
C TYR A 51 2.42 0.90 -4.65
N HIS A 52 1.91 0.08 -3.72
CA HIS A 52 1.53 0.43 -2.35
C HIS A 52 2.12 -0.59 -1.37
N PRO A 53 3.44 -0.57 -1.15
CA PRO A 53 4.13 -1.54 -0.30
C PRO A 53 4.07 -1.17 1.18
N ASP A 54 4.53 -2.11 2.02
CA ASP A 54 4.83 -1.92 3.43
C ASP A 54 3.64 -1.33 4.21
N PRO A 55 2.44 -1.97 4.14
CA PRO A 55 1.26 -1.43 4.77
C PRO A 55 1.33 -1.49 6.30
N SER A 56 0.89 -0.41 6.96
CA SER A 56 0.58 -0.42 8.39
C SER A 56 -0.83 0.10 8.62
N VAL A 57 -1.54 -0.47 9.59
CA VAL A 57 -2.96 -0.22 9.82
C VAL A 57 -3.26 0.07 11.30
N CYS A 58 -4.18 0.98 11.56
CA CYS A 58 -4.81 1.13 12.88
C CYS A 58 -6.33 1.24 12.74
N ARG A 59 -7.05 0.93 13.83
CA ARG A 59 -8.51 1.06 13.90
C ARG A 59 -8.91 2.12 14.92
N VAL A 60 -9.81 3.01 14.52
CA VAL A 60 -10.42 4.01 15.40
C VAL A 60 -11.93 3.92 15.26
N GLY A 61 -12.61 3.49 16.33
CA GLY A 61 -14.03 3.19 16.27
C GLY A 61 -14.30 2.02 15.31
N ASP A 62 -15.06 2.30 14.26
CA ASP A 62 -15.42 1.35 13.19
C ASP A 62 -14.63 1.57 11.87
N THR A 63 -13.66 2.47 11.88
CA THR A 63 -12.88 2.85 10.71
C THR A 63 -11.44 2.37 10.82
N PHE A 64 -10.92 1.83 9.74
CA PHE A 64 -9.53 1.45 9.58
C PHE A 64 -8.79 2.52 8.78
N TYR A 65 -7.56 2.83 9.20
CA TYR A 65 -6.66 3.75 8.51
C TYR A 65 -5.37 3.02 8.18
N LEU A 66 -4.91 3.15 6.94
CA LEU A 66 -3.74 2.45 6.42
C LEU A 66 -2.80 3.43 5.73
N VAL A 67 -1.50 3.20 5.89
CA VAL A 67 -0.43 3.97 5.27
C VAL A 67 0.55 3.05 4.54
N ASN A 68 1.24 3.58 3.51
CA ASN A 68 2.25 2.87 2.73
C ASN A 68 3.52 3.68 2.54
N SER A 69 4.63 3.01 2.25
CA SER A 69 5.89 3.64 1.81
C SER A 69 5.70 4.44 0.53
N SER A 70 6.51 5.49 0.37
CA SER A 70 6.46 6.33 -0.83
C SER A 70 7.82 6.57 -1.49
N PHE A 71 8.92 6.16 -0.86
CA PHE A 71 10.29 6.30 -1.36
C PHE A 71 10.60 7.73 -1.85
N GLN A 72 11.04 7.90 -3.10
CA GLN A 72 11.35 9.22 -3.66
C GLN A 72 10.12 10.05 -4.04
N TYR A 73 8.91 9.49 -3.97
CA TYR A 73 7.71 10.17 -4.47
C TYR A 73 7.15 11.20 -3.50
N PHE A 74 6.78 12.36 -4.05
CA PHE A 74 6.12 13.47 -3.35
C PHE A 74 4.72 13.73 -3.94
N PRO A 75 3.66 13.97 -3.14
CA PRO A 75 3.66 13.87 -1.67
C PRO A 75 3.88 12.44 -1.19
N GLY A 76 4.34 12.29 0.07
CA GLY A 76 4.72 11.02 0.66
C GLY A 76 3.70 10.44 1.62
N VAL A 77 3.78 9.13 1.82
CA VAL A 77 2.94 8.34 2.72
C VAL A 77 1.45 8.53 2.42
N PRO A 78 0.93 7.91 1.35
CA PRO A 78 -0.51 7.90 1.10
C PRO A 78 -1.24 7.30 2.30
N ILE A 79 -2.36 7.92 2.69
CA ILE A 79 -3.22 7.44 3.77
C ILE A 79 -4.59 7.09 3.22
N PHE A 80 -5.08 5.93 3.62
CA PHE A 80 -6.35 5.36 3.20
C PHE A 80 -7.27 5.16 4.39
N GLN A 81 -8.57 5.18 4.13
CA GLN A 81 -9.61 4.75 5.08
C GLN A 81 -10.44 3.61 4.51
N SER A 82 -10.95 2.75 5.39
CA SER A 82 -11.89 1.69 5.06
C SER A 82 -12.78 1.35 6.24
N LYS A 83 -13.99 0.82 5.95
CA LYS A 83 -14.89 0.26 6.96
C LYS A 83 -14.81 -1.27 7.03
N ASP A 84 -14.27 -1.91 5.98
CA ASP A 84 -14.30 -3.37 5.80
C ASP A 84 -12.92 -3.98 5.48
N MET A 85 -11.87 -3.16 5.40
CA MET A 85 -10.49 -3.53 5.02
C MET A 85 -10.33 -4.09 3.59
N VAL A 86 -11.41 -4.16 2.81
CA VAL A 86 -11.41 -4.62 1.40
C VAL A 86 -11.50 -3.43 0.46
N HIS A 87 -12.39 -2.48 0.76
CA HIS A 87 -12.61 -1.28 -0.04
C HIS A 87 -11.93 -0.09 0.64
N TRP A 88 -10.85 0.39 0.01
CA TRP A 88 -10.02 1.47 0.52
C TRP A 88 -10.19 2.74 -0.29
N GLN A 89 -10.32 3.86 0.39
CA GLN A 89 -10.34 5.19 -0.20
C GLN A 89 -9.13 5.97 0.27
N GLN A 90 -8.32 6.50 -0.66
CA GLN A 90 -7.25 7.42 -0.31
C GLN A 90 -7.85 8.75 0.13
N ILE A 91 -7.53 9.19 1.35
CA ILE A 91 -8.06 10.42 1.96
C ILE A 91 -7.03 11.56 2.04
N GLY A 92 -5.79 11.29 1.64
CA GLY A 92 -4.71 12.27 1.66
C GLY A 92 -3.35 11.64 1.53
N ASN A 93 -2.36 12.45 1.87
CA ASN A 93 -0.97 12.05 2.07
C ASN A 93 -0.50 12.64 3.41
N VAL A 94 0.17 11.83 4.22
CA VAL A 94 0.63 12.26 5.55
C VAL A 94 1.73 13.31 5.45
N LEU A 95 2.58 13.20 4.42
CA LEU A 95 3.74 14.07 4.20
C LEU A 95 3.53 14.86 2.91
N ASP A 96 3.03 16.07 3.03
CA ASP A 96 2.61 16.92 1.92
C ASP A 96 3.44 18.21 1.76
N ARG A 97 4.45 18.42 2.61
CA ARG A 97 5.33 19.59 2.61
C ARG A 97 6.80 19.21 2.55
N GLU A 98 7.59 19.99 1.83
CA GLU A 98 9.05 19.79 1.73
C GLU A 98 9.73 19.84 3.11
N SER A 99 9.21 20.65 4.05
CA SER A 99 9.72 20.72 5.42
C SER A 99 9.59 19.39 6.19
N GLN A 100 8.59 18.58 5.85
CA GLN A 100 8.40 17.27 6.45
C GLN A 100 9.32 16.21 5.82
N ILE A 101 9.51 16.26 4.50
CA ILE A 101 10.27 15.25 3.76
C ILE A 101 11.20 15.87 2.71
N PRO A 102 12.43 16.21 3.06
CA PRO A 102 13.43 16.57 2.06
C PRO A 102 13.79 15.33 1.23
N LEU A 103 13.45 15.36 -0.08
CA LEU A 103 13.71 14.26 -1.03
C LEU A 103 14.72 14.66 -2.11
N LYS A 104 15.24 15.89 -2.09
CA LYS A 104 16.23 16.33 -3.07
C LYS A 104 17.45 15.41 -3.07
N GLY A 105 17.80 14.86 -4.23
CA GLY A 105 18.92 13.93 -4.39
C GLY A 105 18.63 12.50 -3.94
N ALA A 106 17.39 12.18 -3.52
CA ALA A 106 17.00 10.79 -3.26
C ALA A 106 17.05 9.98 -4.56
N SER A 107 17.76 8.86 -4.55
CA SER A 107 17.69 7.91 -5.65
C SER A 107 16.33 7.19 -5.66
N SER A 108 16.02 6.49 -6.73
CA SER A 108 14.68 5.92 -6.97
C SER A 108 14.15 5.01 -5.85
N TRP A 109 15.03 4.38 -5.08
CA TRP A 109 14.67 3.49 -3.96
C TRP A 109 15.11 4.02 -2.59
N LEU A 110 15.51 5.29 -2.47
CA LEU A 110 15.72 5.98 -1.20
C LEU A 110 14.51 6.86 -0.87
N GLY A 111 14.58 7.60 0.25
CA GLY A 111 13.50 8.43 0.73
C GLY A 111 12.66 7.73 1.80
N ILE A 112 11.34 7.74 1.66
CA ILE A 112 10.43 7.30 2.72
C ILE A 112 10.16 5.80 2.65
N TYR A 113 10.75 5.07 3.60
CA TYR A 113 10.55 3.63 3.79
C TYR A 113 9.28 3.34 4.60
N ALA A 114 9.17 2.13 5.15
CA ALA A 114 7.96 1.66 5.79
C ALA A 114 7.45 2.60 6.89
N PRO A 115 6.24 3.16 6.74
CA PRO A 115 5.58 3.91 7.79
C PRO A 115 4.81 2.98 8.72
N THR A 116 4.70 3.35 9.99
CA THR A 116 3.73 2.75 10.91
C THR A 116 2.75 3.81 11.39
N ILE A 117 1.45 3.52 11.32
CA ILE A 117 0.39 4.36 11.89
C ILE A 117 -0.15 3.75 13.17
N ARG A 118 -0.28 4.57 14.23
CA ARG A 118 -0.92 4.20 15.49
C ARG A 118 -1.83 5.32 15.98
N TYR A 119 -2.88 4.95 16.69
CA TYR A 119 -3.79 5.90 17.34
C TYR A 119 -3.72 5.70 18.84
N HIS A 120 -3.43 6.77 19.58
CA HIS A 120 -3.33 6.75 21.04
C HIS A 120 -3.86 8.05 21.63
N GLU A 121 -4.80 7.97 22.57
CA GLU A 121 -5.35 9.10 23.33
C GLU A 121 -5.77 10.30 22.47
N GLY A 122 -6.53 10.06 21.40
CA GLY A 122 -7.06 11.11 20.52
C GLY A 122 -6.07 11.62 19.46
N THR A 123 -4.88 11.02 19.33
CA THR A 123 -3.83 11.45 18.42
C THR A 123 -3.42 10.30 17.52
N TYR A 124 -3.31 10.58 16.22
CA TYR A 124 -2.65 9.71 15.25
C TYR A 124 -1.16 10.00 15.27
N TYR A 125 -0.37 8.96 15.31
CA TYR A 125 1.09 8.98 15.20
C TYR A 125 1.48 8.22 13.94
N MET A 126 2.24 8.85 13.05
CA MET A 126 2.90 8.17 11.95
C MET A 126 4.41 8.29 12.16
N ILE A 127 5.09 7.14 12.19
CA ILE A 127 6.55 7.05 12.29
C ILE A 127 7.09 6.37 11.04
N THR A 128 8.22 6.84 10.51
CA THR A 128 8.89 6.27 9.34
C THR A 128 10.36 6.64 9.32
N THR A 129 11.09 6.15 8.32
CA THR A 129 12.50 6.47 8.05
C THR A 129 12.62 7.21 6.73
N ASN A 130 13.24 8.39 6.71
CA ASN A 130 13.75 9.00 5.48
C ASN A 130 15.18 8.54 5.24
N VAL A 131 15.33 7.49 4.42
CA VAL A 131 16.62 6.87 4.13
C VAL A 131 17.44 7.78 3.22
N GLY A 132 18.63 8.14 3.68
CA GLY A 132 19.53 9.09 3.00
C GLY A 132 19.37 10.56 3.43
N ASN A 133 18.27 10.93 4.10
CA ASN A 133 17.96 12.32 4.45
C ASN A 133 17.31 12.46 5.84
N GLY A 134 18.01 12.05 6.91
CA GLY A 134 17.61 12.38 8.28
C GLY A 134 17.28 11.18 9.19
N GLY A 135 16.90 10.02 8.67
CA GLY A 135 16.60 8.84 9.49
C GLY A 135 15.16 8.80 10.00
N ASN A 136 14.95 8.30 11.21
CA ASN A 136 13.63 8.10 11.79
C ASN A 136 12.99 9.39 12.30
N PHE A 137 11.69 9.55 12.07
CA PHE A 137 10.92 10.68 12.58
C PHE A 137 9.44 10.33 12.79
N ILE A 138 8.79 11.13 13.62
CA ILE A 138 7.35 11.06 13.92
C ILE A 138 6.67 12.33 13.43
N VAL A 139 5.47 12.18 12.85
CA VAL A 139 4.50 13.26 12.66
C VAL A 139 3.17 12.86 13.31
N THR A 140 2.39 13.85 13.75
CA THR A 140 1.13 13.61 14.48
C THR A 140 -0.01 14.44 13.90
N ALA A 141 -1.24 13.94 14.06
CA ALA A 141 -2.46 14.68 13.74
C ALA A 141 -3.61 14.24 14.67
N THR A 142 -4.62 15.07 14.80
CA THR A 142 -5.90 14.73 15.48
C THR A 142 -6.97 14.28 14.48
N ASP A 143 -6.84 14.67 13.21
CA ASP A 143 -7.64 14.19 12.07
C ASP A 143 -6.72 13.42 11.12
N PRO A 144 -7.07 12.22 10.67
CA PRO A 144 -6.23 11.44 9.77
C PRO A 144 -6.03 12.10 8.40
N ARG A 145 -6.90 13.04 8.02
CA ARG A 145 -6.74 13.86 6.81
C ARG A 145 -5.75 15.01 6.99
N GLY A 146 -5.27 15.24 8.22
CA GLY A 146 -4.34 16.29 8.58
C GLY A 146 -5.01 17.58 9.08
N PRO A 147 -4.28 18.70 9.18
CA PRO A 147 -2.86 18.78 8.83
C PRO A 147 -1.97 17.97 9.79
N TRP A 148 -0.99 17.28 9.24
CA TRP A 148 0.02 16.56 10.02
C TRP A 148 1.11 17.52 10.50
N SER A 149 1.69 17.27 11.66
CA SER A 149 2.72 18.11 12.27
C SER A 149 4.01 18.17 11.46
N GLU A 150 4.90 19.09 11.81
CA GLU A 150 6.31 19.02 11.43
C GLU A 150 6.98 17.79 12.07
N PRO A 151 8.06 17.24 11.48
CA PRO A 151 8.71 16.03 11.94
C PRO A 151 9.44 16.22 13.27
N VAL A 152 9.26 15.26 14.16
CA VAL A 152 10.07 15.08 15.37
C VAL A 152 11.09 13.98 15.07
N TRP A 153 12.35 14.38 14.87
CA TRP A 153 13.44 13.47 14.51
C TRP A 153 13.91 12.65 15.71
N LEU A 154 14.24 11.38 15.49
CA LEU A 154 14.60 10.40 16.50
C LEU A 154 16.08 10.01 16.42
N LYS A 155 16.66 9.63 17.58
CA LYS A 155 18.06 9.22 17.65
C LYS A 155 18.26 7.74 17.31
N GLN A 156 17.30 6.86 17.68
CA GLN A 156 17.41 5.44 17.39
C GLN A 156 17.49 5.23 15.87
N GLN A 157 18.52 4.54 15.45
CA GLN A 157 18.78 4.23 14.06
C GLN A 157 18.00 2.99 13.61
N GLY A 158 18.06 2.71 12.32
CA GLY A 158 17.42 1.58 11.68
C GLY A 158 16.25 1.99 10.81
N ILE A 159 15.72 1.01 10.10
CA ILE A 159 14.55 1.18 9.23
C ILE A 159 13.31 0.59 9.89
N ASP A 160 12.16 0.83 9.28
CA ASP A 160 10.85 0.23 9.60
C ASP A 160 10.46 0.43 11.07
N PRO A 161 10.52 1.68 11.58
CA PRO A 161 10.20 1.92 12.98
C PRO A 161 8.71 1.71 13.25
N SER A 162 8.37 1.14 14.42
CA SER A 162 7.00 1.14 14.91
C SER A 162 6.91 1.60 16.37
N LEU A 163 5.70 2.02 16.76
CA LEU A 163 5.39 2.50 18.11
C LEU A 163 4.46 1.54 18.82
N TYR A 164 4.71 1.34 20.12
CA TYR A 164 3.84 0.63 21.03
C TYR A 164 3.62 1.45 22.30
N PHE A 165 2.35 1.72 22.66
CA PHE A 165 1.97 2.54 23.81
C PHE A 165 1.42 1.66 24.93
N GLU A 166 1.95 1.80 26.13
CA GLU A 166 1.47 1.11 27.31
C GLU A 166 1.82 1.84 28.61
N ASN A 167 0.86 1.96 29.53
CA ASN A 167 1.06 2.54 30.87
C ASN A 167 1.73 3.93 30.87
N GLY A 168 1.35 4.79 29.92
CA GLY A 168 1.90 6.13 29.75
C GLY A 168 3.31 6.18 29.15
N LYS A 169 3.83 5.05 28.68
CA LYS A 169 5.11 4.93 27.99
C LYS A 169 4.90 4.75 26.49
N CYS A 170 5.86 5.23 25.70
CA CYS A 170 5.96 4.98 24.28
C CYS A 170 7.25 4.22 23.96
N TYR A 171 7.11 3.02 23.43
CA TYR A 171 8.22 2.20 22.99
C TYR A 171 8.37 2.30 21.47
N MET A 172 9.61 2.44 21.03
CA MET A 172 9.97 2.39 19.61
C MET A 172 10.76 1.12 19.35
N VAL A 173 10.39 0.38 18.32
CA VAL A 173 11.18 -0.72 17.76
C VAL A 173 11.59 -0.39 16.34
N SER A 174 12.79 -0.82 15.94
CA SER A 174 13.31 -0.65 14.57
C SER A 174 14.41 -1.67 14.29
N ASN A 175 14.84 -1.77 13.02
CA ASN A 175 15.97 -2.60 12.61
C ASN A 175 17.18 -1.74 12.21
N PRO A 176 18.17 -1.58 13.06
CA PRO A 176 19.44 -0.93 12.69
C PRO A 176 20.45 -1.88 12.00
N GLY A 177 20.10 -3.16 11.75
CA GLY A 177 20.99 -4.13 11.14
C GLY A 177 20.45 -5.56 11.18
N ASP A 178 21.06 -6.45 11.94
CA ASP A 178 20.77 -7.89 11.95
C ASP A 178 19.74 -8.31 13.02
N ALA A 179 19.13 -7.37 13.71
CA ALA A 179 18.19 -7.64 14.79
C ALA A 179 17.21 -6.49 15.00
N ILE A 180 16.12 -6.79 15.69
CA ILE A 180 15.16 -5.79 16.16
C ILE A 180 15.61 -5.24 17.51
N TRP A 181 15.56 -3.92 17.62
CA TRP A 181 15.96 -3.17 18.81
C TRP A 181 14.81 -2.33 19.33
N LEU A 182 14.74 -2.16 20.65
CA LEU A 182 13.71 -1.41 21.37
C LEU A 182 14.34 -0.35 22.26
N CYS A 183 13.72 0.83 22.30
CA CYS A 183 13.94 1.83 23.36
C CYS A 183 12.61 2.48 23.77
N GLU A 184 12.59 3.11 24.94
CA GLU A 184 11.53 4.02 25.35
C GLU A 184 11.85 5.43 24.83
N ILE A 185 10.85 6.12 24.28
CA ILE A 185 11.00 7.48 23.76
C ILE A 185 9.92 8.41 24.29
N ASN A 186 10.17 9.70 24.25
CA ASN A 186 9.14 10.72 24.31
C ASN A 186 8.68 11.05 22.89
N PRO A 187 7.48 10.64 22.43
CA PRO A 187 7.05 10.82 21.06
C PRO A 187 6.77 12.28 20.68
N LYS A 188 6.67 13.20 21.66
CA LYS A 188 6.45 14.64 21.43
C LYS A 188 7.76 15.41 21.22
N THR A 189 8.85 14.95 21.82
CA THR A 189 10.15 15.65 21.77
C THR A 189 11.21 14.90 20.98
N GLY A 190 10.98 13.59 20.70
CA GLY A 190 11.97 12.69 20.09
C GLY A 190 13.08 12.24 21.03
N GLU A 191 12.98 12.60 22.33
CA GLU A 191 13.98 12.22 23.32
C GLU A 191 13.95 10.70 23.55
N GLN A 192 15.10 10.05 23.42
CA GLN A 192 15.28 8.66 23.79
C GLN A 192 15.50 8.58 25.32
N LEU A 193 14.58 7.87 26.01
CA LEU A 193 14.54 7.81 27.47
C LEU A 193 15.32 6.63 28.05
N THR A 194 15.52 5.57 27.26
CA THR A 194 16.31 4.39 27.65
C THR A 194 17.34 4.07 26.59
N GLU A 195 18.40 3.35 26.97
CA GLU A 195 19.32 2.75 25.99
C GLU A 195 18.56 1.73 25.13
N SER A 196 19.00 1.62 23.87
CA SER A 196 18.43 0.64 22.94
C SER A 196 18.86 -0.78 23.34
N LYS A 197 17.90 -1.69 23.37
CA LYS A 197 18.08 -3.10 23.71
C LYS A 197 17.70 -4.00 22.54
N GLN A 198 18.55 -4.95 22.22
CA GLN A 198 18.24 -5.97 21.24
C GLN A 198 17.15 -6.90 21.77
N LEU A 199 16.09 -7.12 20.99
CA LEU A 199 14.99 -8.00 21.34
C LEU A 199 15.12 -9.38 20.71
N TRP A 200 15.28 -9.43 19.39
CA TRP A 200 15.25 -10.67 18.61
C TRP A 200 15.95 -10.50 17.26
N GLN A 201 16.61 -11.57 16.81
CA GLN A 201 17.30 -11.62 15.51
C GLN A 201 16.48 -12.33 14.42
N GLY A 202 15.20 -12.62 14.72
CA GLY A 202 14.37 -13.41 13.82
C GLY A 202 14.57 -14.92 13.96
N ASP A 203 14.03 -15.64 12.99
CA ASP A 203 13.98 -17.11 12.96
C ASP A 203 14.97 -17.69 11.93
N GLY A 204 16.13 -17.03 11.76
CA GLY A 204 17.22 -17.44 10.91
C GLY A 204 17.13 -17.01 9.45
N GLY A 205 16.18 -16.15 9.08
CA GLY A 205 16.15 -15.48 7.80
C GLY A 205 17.11 -14.29 7.74
N ARG A 206 17.45 -13.86 6.52
CA ARG A 206 18.20 -12.62 6.33
C ARG A 206 17.27 -11.40 6.48
N TYR A 207 17.83 -10.26 6.86
CA TYR A 207 17.14 -8.96 6.93
C TYR A 207 15.85 -9.01 7.78
N PRO A 208 15.95 -9.20 9.11
CA PRO A 208 14.78 -9.04 9.98
C PRO A 208 14.32 -7.59 9.93
N GLU A 209 13.08 -7.33 9.52
CA GLU A 209 12.54 -5.98 9.28
C GLU A 209 11.05 -5.89 9.63
N GLY A 210 10.43 -4.70 9.52
CA GLY A 210 9.00 -4.49 9.73
C GLY A 210 8.48 -4.90 11.12
N PRO A 211 9.14 -4.52 12.24
CA PRO A 211 8.75 -5.01 13.55
C PRO A 211 7.48 -4.34 14.08
N HIS A 212 6.55 -5.14 14.61
CA HIS A 212 5.37 -4.67 15.33
C HIS A 212 5.18 -5.43 16.63
N ILE A 213 4.85 -4.72 17.72
CA ILE A 213 4.55 -5.31 19.03
C ILE A 213 3.05 -5.29 19.28
N TYR A 214 2.52 -6.44 19.73
CA TYR A 214 1.14 -6.61 20.16
C TYR A 214 1.10 -7.23 21.55
N LYS A 215 0.10 -6.88 22.36
CA LYS A 215 -0.14 -7.52 23.65
C LYS A 215 -1.43 -8.31 23.64
N LYS A 216 -1.35 -9.60 23.93
CA LYS A 216 -2.51 -10.49 24.03
C LYS A 216 -2.26 -11.60 25.06
N ASP A 217 -3.25 -11.89 25.88
CA ASP A 217 -3.23 -12.99 26.88
C ASP A 217 -1.99 -12.97 27.81
N GLY A 218 -1.55 -11.75 28.16
CA GLY A 218 -0.39 -11.54 29.03
C GLY A 218 0.97 -11.80 28.37
N TYR A 219 1.03 -11.93 27.03
CA TYR A 219 2.25 -11.96 26.25
C TYR A 219 2.39 -10.71 25.38
N TYR A 220 3.63 -10.29 25.18
CA TYR A 220 4.03 -9.40 24.10
C TYR A 220 4.44 -10.27 22.92
N TYR A 221 3.83 -10.02 21.76
CA TYR A 221 4.16 -10.67 20.50
C TYR A 221 4.94 -9.70 19.64
N LEU A 222 6.04 -10.15 19.06
CA LEU A 222 6.86 -9.39 18.12
C LEU A 222 6.74 -10.05 16.74
N LEU A 223 6.01 -9.40 15.85
CA LEU A 223 5.87 -9.75 14.44
C LEU A 223 6.98 -9.07 13.65
N ILE A 224 7.63 -9.79 12.75
CA ILE A 224 8.65 -9.25 11.84
C ILE A 224 8.57 -9.92 10.46
N SER A 225 9.24 -9.31 9.49
CA SER A 225 9.54 -9.91 8.21
C SER A 225 10.98 -10.37 8.13
N GLU A 226 11.23 -11.40 7.34
CA GLU A 226 12.54 -11.95 7.03
C GLU A 226 12.62 -12.41 5.57
N GLY A 227 13.82 -12.61 5.05
CA GLY A 227 14.08 -13.15 3.72
C GLY A 227 14.39 -12.09 2.67
N GLY A 228 14.23 -10.81 3.02
CA GLY A 228 14.28 -9.67 2.09
C GLY A 228 13.02 -9.61 1.21
N THR A 229 12.75 -8.46 0.62
CA THR A 229 11.51 -8.16 -0.11
C THR A 229 11.40 -8.84 -1.49
N GLU A 230 11.86 -10.07 -1.60
CA GLU A 230 11.93 -10.90 -2.80
C GLU A 230 11.13 -12.20 -2.61
N LEU A 231 11.41 -13.21 -3.44
CA LEU A 231 10.69 -14.50 -3.40
C LEU A 231 10.71 -15.18 -2.01
N ALA A 232 11.82 -15.06 -1.26
CA ALA A 232 11.97 -15.67 0.05
C ALA A 232 11.34 -14.89 1.21
N HIS A 233 10.69 -13.76 0.92
CA HIS A 233 10.04 -12.91 1.91
C HIS A 233 8.97 -13.66 2.68
N ARG A 234 8.94 -13.48 4.01
CA ARG A 234 8.06 -14.22 4.91
C ARG A 234 7.82 -13.45 6.19
N LEU A 235 6.75 -13.80 6.91
CA LEU A 235 6.44 -13.28 8.22
C LEU A 235 6.73 -14.31 9.30
N THR A 236 7.43 -13.88 10.34
CA THR A 236 7.72 -14.68 11.54
C THR A 236 7.31 -13.93 12.79
N ILE A 237 7.02 -14.65 13.86
CA ILE A 237 6.54 -14.08 15.12
C ILE A 237 7.21 -14.77 16.30
N ALA A 238 7.49 -13.99 17.35
CA ALA A 238 7.96 -14.46 18.63
C ALA A 238 7.12 -13.85 19.77
N ARG A 239 7.18 -14.39 20.98
CA ARG A 239 6.47 -13.85 22.15
C ARG A 239 7.31 -13.85 23.42
N SER A 240 6.98 -12.97 24.35
CA SER A 240 7.60 -12.89 25.67
C SER A 240 6.60 -12.45 26.73
N ARG A 241 6.83 -12.78 27.98
CA ARG A 241 6.09 -12.21 29.14
C ARG A 241 6.56 -10.80 29.48
N ASN A 242 7.73 -10.38 29.00
CA ASN A 242 8.29 -9.07 29.21
C ASN A 242 8.54 -8.39 27.85
N ILE A 243 8.18 -7.11 27.71
CA ILE A 243 8.37 -6.37 26.47
C ILE A 243 9.84 -6.32 26.02
N GLU A 244 10.77 -6.35 26.96
CA GLU A 244 12.22 -6.41 26.71
C GLU A 244 12.75 -7.81 26.45
N GLY A 245 11.90 -8.83 26.39
CA GLY A 245 12.29 -10.23 26.18
C GLY A 245 12.72 -10.98 27.46
N PRO A 246 13.32 -12.18 27.33
CA PRO A 246 13.64 -12.83 26.04
C PRO A 246 12.39 -13.27 25.26
N TYR A 247 12.47 -13.18 23.94
CA TYR A 247 11.41 -13.60 23.03
C TYR A 247 11.60 -15.06 22.61
N GLU A 248 10.54 -15.85 22.67
CA GLU A 248 10.45 -17.24 22.22
C GLU A 248 9.87 -17.28 20.81
N SER A 249 10.59 -17.85 19.82
CA SER A 249 10.10 -18.04 18.47
C SER A 249 8.88 -18.95 18.41
N ASN A 250 7.93 -18.65 17.54
CA ASN A 250 6.83 -19.55 17.22
C ASN A 250 7.39 -20.82 16.57
N PRO A 251 7.12 -22.03 17.09
CA PRO A 251 7.63 -23.28 16.52
C PRO A 251 7.08 -23.58 15.10
N ASN A 252 6.02 -22.85 14.69
CA ASN A 252 5.40 -22.98 13.38
C ASN A 252 5.77 -21.83 12.41
N ASN A 253 6.81 -21.04 12.71
CA ASN A 253 7.31 -20.04 11.76
C ASN A 253 7.78 -20.68 10.44
N PRO A 254 7.60 -19.99 9.30
CA PRO A 254 6.94 -18.69 9.14
C PRO A 254 5.42 -18.80 9.22
N ILE A 255 4.75 -17.79 9.79
CA ILE A 255 3.30 -17.74 9.90
C ILE A 255 2.60 -17.35 8.58
N LEU A 256 3.36 -16.75 7.65
CA LEU A 256 2.92 -16.46 6.27
C LEU A 256 4.10 -16.52 5.31
N THR A 257 3.97 -17.29 4.24
CA THR A 257 4.87 -17.28 3.08
C THR A 257 4.22 -17.94 1.87
N ASN A 258 4.45 -17.36 0.68
CA ASN A 258 4.15 -18.03 -0.59
C ASN A 258 5.39 -18.76 -1.15
N CYS A 259 6.59 -18.56 -0.60
CA CYS A 259 7.80 -19.34 -0.93
C CYS A 259 7.74 -20.72 -0.28
N SER A 260 6.77 -21.52 -0.69
CA SER A 260 6.54 -22.87 -0.18
C SER A 260 6.15 -23.82 -1.33
N ARG A 261 6.16 -25.13 -1.10
CA ARG A 261 5.74 -26.12 -2.10
C ARG A 261 4.31 -25.86 -2.61
N LEU A 262 3.41 -25.35 -1.76
CA LEU A 262 2.02 -25.06 -2.12
C LEU A 262 1.85 -23.67 -2.75
N GLY A 263 2.77 -22.74 -2.46
CA GLY A 263 2.66 -21.34 -2.90
C GLY A 263 3.46 -21.01 -4.17
N GLN A 264 4.54 -21.75 -4.46
CA GLN A 264 5.48 -21.41 -5.55
C GLN A 264 4.87 -21.36 -6.96
N SER A 265 3.74 -22.01 -7.18
CA SER A 265 3.00 -21.98 -8.45
C SER A 265 1.94 -20.88 -8.53
N LYS A 266 1.73 -20.13 -7.45
CA LYS A 266 0.73 -19.05 -7.42
C LYS A 266 1.27 -17.79 -8.09
N GLN A 267 0.38 -16.96 -8.61
CA GLN A 267 0.72 -15.66 -9.18
C GLN A 267 1.28 -14.71 -8.12
N ILE A 268 0.78 -14.79 -6.88
CA ILE A 268 1.20 -13.95 -5.75
C ILE A 268 2.47 -14.53 -5.13
N GLN A 269 3.50 -13.71 -4.98
CA GLN A 269 4.79 -14.06 -4.39
C GLN A 269 5.30 -12.97 -3.46
N GLY A 270 6.41 -13.23 -2.72
CA GLY A 270 7.08 -12.24 -1.89
C GLY A 270 6.25 -11.69 -0.74
N THR A 271 5.43 -12.54 -0.10
CA THR A 271 4.56 -12.16 1.01
C THR A 271 5.37 -11.80 2.25
N GLY A 272 5.19 -10.60 2.78
CA GLY A 272 5.89 -10.13 3.97
C GLY A 272 5.40 -8.77 4.44
N HIS A 273 6.17 -8.12 5.32
CA HIS A 273 5.94 -6.80 5.88
C HIS A 273 4.47 -6.58 6.29
N GLY A 274 4.03 -7.31 7.30
CA GLY A 274 2.63 -7.33 7.73
C GLY A 274 2.38 -6.61 9.04
N ASP A 275 1.18 -6.05 9.18
CA ASP A 275 0.67 -5.45 10.41
C ASP A 275 -0.69 -6.09 10.79
N LEU A 276 -0.89 -6.39 12.08
CA LEU A 276 -2.08 -7.05 12.60
C LEU A 276 -3.05 -6.01 13.18
N VAL A 277 -4.34 -6.20 12.91
CA VAL A 277 -5.40 -5.36 13.48
C VAL A 277 -6.59 -6.21 13.93
N GLN A 278 -7.19 -5.82 15.06
CA GLN A 278 -8.42 -6.43 15.55
C GLN A 278 -9.63 -5.61 15.09
N ALA A 279 -10.56 -6.24 14.39
CA ALA A 279 -11.82 -5.66 14.00
C ALA A 279 -12.79 -5.50 15.19
N GLY A 280 -13.88 -4.74 14.99
CA GLY A 280 -14.85 -4.45 16.05
C GLY A 280 -15.63 -5.68 16.56
N ASP A 281 -15.70 -6.72 15.74
CA ASP A 281 -16.30 -8.03 16.07
C ASP A 281 -15.34 -8.98 16.84
N GLY A 282 -14.11 -8.52 17.09
CA GLY A 282 -13.08 -9.29 17.78
C GLY A 282 -12.19 -10.16 16.90
N ASN A 283 -12.51 -10.29 15.61
CA ASN A 283 -11.70 -11.03 14.64
C ASN A 283 -10.40 -10.29 14.34
N TRP A 284 -9.33 -11.06 14.06
CA TRP A 284 -8.03 -10.52 13.71
C TRP A 284 -7.79 -10.61 12.21
N TRP A 285 -7.11 -9.60 11.71
CA TRP A 285 -6.76 -9.46 10.30
C TRP A 285 -5.31 -9.03 10.18
N MET A 286 -4.69 -9.36 9.04
CA MET A 286 -3.35 -8.94 8.70
C MET A 286 -3.38 -8.23 7.35
N VAL A 287 -2.88 -6.99 7.31
CA VAL A 287 -2.46 -6.35 6.06
C VAL A 287 -0.98 -6.66 5.85
N PHE A 288 -0.56 -6.88 4.61
CA PHE A 288 0.82 -7.23 4.29
C PHE A 288 1.14 -6.88 2.83
N LEU A 289 2.41 -6.82 2.48
CA LEU A 289 2.79 -6.69 1.08
C LEU A 289 2.96 -8.05 0.40
N ALA A 290 2.72 -8.05 -0.89
CA ALA A 290 3.12 -9.09 -1.83
C ALA A 290 3.19 -8.49 -3.24
N TYR A 291 3.52 -9.29 -4.24
CA TYR A 291 3.48 -8.86 -5.64
C TYR A 291 2.89 -9.94 -6.54
N ARG A 292 2.35 -9.52 -7.69
CA ARG A 292 1.82 -10.43 -8.72
C ARG A 292 2.80 -10.58 -9.87
N ASN A 293 3.09 -11.83 -10.23
CA ASN A 293 3.93 -12.15 -11.38
C ASN A 293 3.12 -12.14 -12.69
N TYR A 294 3.74 -11.60 -13.75
CA TYR A 294 3.21 -11.56 -15.10
C TYR A 294 4.28 -12.01 -16.10
N GLY A 295 3.88 -12.72 -17.16
CA GLY A 295 4.80 -13.18 -18.19
C GLY A 295 5.95 -14.05 -17.67
N GLY A 296 5.70 -14.86 -16.64
CA GLY A 296 6.69 -15.65 -15.91
C GLY A 296 6.87 -15.16 -14.48
N SER A 297 8.13 -14.92 -14.05
CA SER A 297 8.44 -14.48 -12.69
C SER A 297 8.81 -13.00 -12.62
N TYR A 298 8.09 -12.15 -13.34
CA TYR A 298 8.34 -10.72 -13.42
C TYR A 298 7.20 -9.93 -12.78
N HIS A 299 7.51 -8.97 -11.90
CA HIS A 299 6.52 -8.07 -11.31
C HIS A 299 6.85 -6.61 -11.61
N HIS A 300 6.04 -5.97 -12.45
CA HIS A 300 6.20 -4.57 -12.85
C HIS A 300 5.24 -3.62 -12.13
N LEU A 301 4.13 -4.14 -11.55
CA LEU A 301 3.22 -3.34 -10.74
C LEU A 301 3.83 -2.93 -9.39
N GLY A 302 4.95 -3.57 -9.00
CA GLY A 302 5.57 -3.40 -7.70
C GLY A 302 4.90 -4.24 -6.62
N ARG A 303 5.25 -3.94 -5.36
CA ARG A 303 4.68 -4.57 -4.17
C ARG A 303 3.37 -3.86 -3.84
N GLU A 304 2.31 -4.63 -3.65
CA GLU A 304 0.94 -4.18 -3.46
C GLU A 304 0.47 -4.52 -2.04
N THR A 305 -0.65 -3.96 -1.59
CA THR A 305 -1.23 -4.26 -0.27
C THR A 305 -2.27 -5.37 -0.35
N TYR A 306 -2.10 -6.36 0.50
CA TYR A 306 -2.94 -7.56 0.62
C TYR A 306 -3.59 -7.65 2.00
N LEU A 307 -4.62 -8.49 2.10
CA LEU A 307 -5.36 -8.78 3.32
C LEU A 307 -5.45 -10.28 3.55
N ALA A 308 -5.33 -10.72 4.80
CA ALA A 308 -5.57 -12.09 5.21
C ALA A 308 -6.33 -12.18 6.54
N PRO A 309 -7.26 -13.15 6.72
CA PRO A 309 -7.86 -13.45 8.00
C PRO A 309 -6.83 -14.11 8.93
N VAL A 310 -6.94 -13.84 10.22
CA VAL A 310 -6.06 -14.41 11.25
C VAL A 310 -6.90 -15.06 12.33
N GLU A 311 -6.70 -16.34 12.56
CA GLU A 311 -7.23 -17.04 13.70
C GLU A 311 -6.26 -16.92 14.88
N TRP A 312 -6.67 -16.25 15.96
CA TRP A 312 -5.83 -16.05 17.13
C TRP A 312 -6.58 -16.34 18.42
N LYS A 313 -6.61 -17.63 18.79
CA LYS A 313 -7.26 -18.11 20.01
C LYS A 313 -6.50 -17.70 21.26
N GLU A 314 -7.20 -17.75 22.40
CA GLU A 314 -6.60 -17.43 23.70
C GLU A 314 -5.43 -18.37 24.01
N GLY A 315 -4.27 -17.79 24.35
CA GLY A 315 -3.05 -18.51 24.69
C GLY A 315 -2.32 -19.18 23.54
N GLU A 316 -2.90 -19.21 22.32
CA GLU A 316 -2.32 -19.82 21.14
C GLU A 316 -1.50 -18.83 20.32
N TRP A 317 -0.78 -19.34 19.32
CA TRP A 317 -0.11 -18.55 18.31
C TRP A 317 -1.08 -18.15 17.20
N PRO A 318 -0.89 -16.98 16.55
CA PRO A 318 -1.75 -16.60 15.43
C PRO A 318 -1.51 -17.51 14.21
N VAL A 319 -2.60 -17.86 13.53
CA VAL A 319 -2.60 -18.64 12.29
C VAL A 319 -3.18 -17.77 11.17
N VAL A 320 -2.33 -17.38 10.22
CA VAL A 320 -2.72 -16.51 9.09
C VAL A 320 -3.28 -17.38 7.97
N ASN A 321 -4.41 -16.99 7.40
CA ASN A 321 -5.05 -17.65 6.25
C ASN A 321 -5.20 -19.20 6.42
N GLY A 322 -5.47 -19.66 7.66
CA GLY A 322 -5.55 -21.08 7.98
C GLY A 322 -4.25 -21.86 7.73
N GLY A 323 -3.08 -21.19 7.75
CA GLY A 323 -1.78 -21.78 7.44
C GLY A 323 -1.52 -22.03 5.95
N MET A 324 -2.36 -21.50 5.07
CA MET A 324 -2.26 -21.68 3.61
C MET A 324 -1.63 -20.47 2.93
N PRO A 325 -0.91 -20.67 1.82
CA PRO A 325 -0.42 -19.56 0.99
C PRO A 325 -1.56 -18.67 0.49
N ILE A 326 -1.28 -17.40 0.29
CA ILE A 326 -2.24 -16.42 -0.20
C ILE A 326 -2.55 -16.63 -1.69
N ASP A 327 -3.82 -16.38 -2.04
CA ASP A 327 -4.31 -16.38 -3.42
C ASP A 327 -5.03 -15.06 -3.75
N THR A 328 -5.34 -14.84 -5.02
CA THR A 328 -6.13 -13.69 -5.49
C THR A 328 -7.56 -13.70 -4.97
N GLN A 329 -8.13 -14.86 -4.70
CA GLN A 329 -9.42 -15.00 -4.05
C GLN A 329 -9.22 -15.59 -2.66
N VAL A 330 -9.73 -14.90 -1.66
CA VAL A 330 -9.64 -15.31 -0.25
C VAL A 330 -11.04 -15.47 0.32
N LYS A 331 -11.25 -16.58 1.05
CA LYS A 331 -12.49 -16.85 1.78
C LYS A 331 -12.30 -16.45 3.23
N ALA A 332 -13.23 -15.66 3.74
CA ALA A 332 -13.28 -15.32 5.16
C ALA A 332 -14.67 -15.66 5.71
N ASN A 333 -14.72 -16.21 6.92
CA ASN A 333 -15.99 -16.53 7.57
C ASN A 333 -16.81 -15.26 7.90
N THR A 334 -16.13 -14.15 8.13
CA THR A 334 -16.73 -12.83 8.35
C THR A 334 -15.79 -11.77 7.77
N LEU A 335 -16.32 -10.84 6.99
CA LEU A 335 -15.68 -9.54 6.78
C LEU A 335 -16.23 -8.60 7.85
N PRO A 336 -15.49 -7.58 8.29
CA PRO A 336 -16.07 -6.52 9.11
C PRO A 336 -17.31 -6.02 8.37
N SER A 337 -18.49 -6.32 8.89
CA SER A 337 -19.74 -6.02 8.16
C SER A 337 -19.97 -4.52 8.17
N VAL A 338 -19.93 -3.95 7.00
CA VAL A 338 -20.53 -2.63 6.75
C VAL A 338 -21.83 -2.87 5.99
N LEU A 339 -22.88 -2.22 6.46
CA LEU A 339 -24.08 -1.98 5.67
C LEU A 339 -23.65 -1.04 4.53
N LEU A 340 -23.14 -1.62 3.44
CA LEU A 340 -22.49 -0.97 2.30
C LEU A 340 -23.38 0.09 1.61
N GLU A 341 -24.69 0.03 1.79
CA GLU A 341 -25.62 0.83 0.99
C GLU A 341 -25.90 2.25 1.52
N LYS A 342 -25.52 2.58 2.77
CA LYS A 342 -25.85 3.90 3.34
C LYS A 342 -24.66 4.85 3.51
N HIS A 343 -23.44 4.37 3.52
CA HIS A 343 -22.26 5.22 3.78
C HIS A 343 -21.57 5.74 2.52
N LEU A 344 -21.69 5.05 1.38
CA LEU A 344 -21.14 5.54 0.10
C LEU A 344 -21.89 6.81 -0.40
N GLU A 345 -23.14 7.01 0.00
CA GLU A 345 -23.89 8.24 -0.36
C GLU A 345 -23.60 9.43 0.58
N ALA A 346 -23.28 9.18 1.85
CA ALA A 346 -23.02 10.26 2.82
C ALA A 346 -21.58 10.81 2.72
N ASP A 347 -20.60 9.96 2.39
CA ASP A 347 -19.20 10.37 2.22
C ASP A 347 -18.93 10.98 0.83
N ALA A 348 -19.83 10.83 -0.13
CA ALA A 348 -19.68 11.36 -1.49
C ALA A 348 -19.89 12.89 -1.59
N GLU A 349 -20.60 13.51 -0.66
CA GLU A 349 -20.80 14.97 -0.68
C GLU A 349 -19.59 15.76 -0.13
N ASP A 350 -18.76 15.14 0.72
CA ASP A 350 -17.56 15.76 1.30
C ASP A 350 -16.22 15.17 0.76
N ALA A 351 -16.27 14.15 -0.10
CA ALA A 351 -15.07 13.57 -0.67
C ALA A 351 -14.48 14.54 -1.72
N PRO A 352 -13.19 14.91 -1.60
CA PRO A 352 -12.52 15.58 -2.71
C PRO A 352 -12.63 14.68 -3.94
N ALA A 353 -12.75 15.29 -5.12
CA ALA A 353 -12.92 14.57 -6.38
C ALA A 353 -11.98 13.36 -6.44
N THR A 354 -12.56 12.16 -6.61
CA THR A 354 -11.80 10.89 -6.70
C THR A 354 -10.60 11.07 -7.63
N GLY A 355 -9.39 10.72 -7.15
CA GLY A 355 -8.14 10.87 -7.89
C GLY A 355 -7.31 12.11 -7.57
N ALA A 356 -7.75 13.02 -6.69
CA ALA A 356 -6.97 14.21 -6.34
C ALA A 356 -5.65 13.89 -5.62
N PHE A 357 -5.61 12.82 -4.83
CA PHE A 357 -4.45 12.42 -4.01
C PHE A 357 -3.53 11.37 -4.66
N GLU A 358 -3.93 10.80 -5.78
CA GLU A 358 -3.19 9.73 -6.46
C GLU A 358 -1.97 10.23 -7.24
N TRP A 359 -1.88 11.54 -7.48
CA TRP A 359 -0.80 12.15 -8.24
C TRP A 359 0.48 12.24 -7.41
N VAL A 360 1.57 11.79 -8.01
CA VAL A 360 2.90 11.82 -7.43
C VAL A 360 3.91 12.48 -8.37
N GLN A 361 4.94 13.07 -7.79
CA GLN A 361 6.06 13.69 -8.48
C GLN A 361 7.36 13.03 -8.01
N LEU A 362 8.39 13.11 -8.81
CA LEU A 362 9.71 12.60 -8.44
C LEU A 362 10.42 13.64 -7.57
N GLN A 363 10.81 13.25 -6.37
CA GLN A 363 11.44 14.11 -5.37
C GLN A 363 10.56 15.32 -4.99
N ASN A 364 11.12 16.35 -4.35
CA ASN A 364 10.39 17.59 -4.13
C ASN A 364 10.29 18.36 -5.45
N PRO A 365 9.10 18.70 -5.93
CA PRO A 365 8.92 19.38 -7.19
C PRO A 365 9.50 20.81 -7.14
N ILE A 366 10.07 21.26 -8.24
CA ILE A 366 10.49 22.66 -8.37
C ILE A 366 9.24 23.53 -8.54
N PRO A 367 9.00 24.50 -7.65
CA PRO A 367 7.86 25.40 -7.77
C PRO A 367 7.85 26.11 -9.14
N GLY A 368 6.68 26.15 -9.78
CA GLY A 368 6.50 26.80 -11.08
C GLY A 368 6.76 25.90 -12.30
N ASN A 369 7.33 24.69 -12.13
CA ASN A 369 7.47 23.76 -13.24
C ASN A 369 6.17 23.02 -13.57
N TYR A 370 5.17 23.11 -12.69
CA TYR A 370 3.88 22.44 -12.79
C TYR A 370 2.76 23.49 -12.68
N LEU A 371 2.05 23.75 -13.78
CA LEU A 371 0.84 24.57 -13.75
C LEU A 371 -0.35 23.66 -14.05
N ARG A 372 -1.15 23.41 -13.02
CA ARG A 372 -2.39 22.64 -13.14
C ARG A 372 -3.57 23.59 -13.29
N ASN A 373 -4.44 23.28 -14.23
CA ASN A 373 -5.65 24.03 -14.45
C ASN A 373 -6.84 23.30 -13.81
N ASP A 374 -7.03 23.48 -12.52
CA ASP A 374 -8.11 22.82 -11.77
C ASP A 374 -9.48 23.43 -12.05
N THR A 375 -9.56 24.63 -12.66
CA THR A 375 -10.80 25.36 -12.88
C THR A 375 -11.37 25.21 -14.28
N MET A 376 -10.64 24.59 -15.24
CA MET A 376 -11.05 24.51 -16.65
C MET A 376 -11.56 25.88 -17.17
N ALA A 377 -10.88 26.97 -16.81
CA ALA A 377 -11.22 28.29 -17.31
C ALA A 377 -11.24 28.25 -18.84
N VAL A 378 -12.30 28.75 -19.44
CA VAL A 378 -12.68 28.57 -20.85
C VAL A 378 -11.59 28.99 -21.86
N GLU A 379 -10.57 29.71 -21.41
CA GLU A 379 -9.49 30.23 -22.25
C GLU A 379 -8.21 29.36 -22.26
N GLU A 380 -7.98 28.47 -21.27
CA GLU A 380 -6.78 27.62 -21.22
C GLU A 380 -7.14 26.16 -21.47
N LYS A 381 -6.72 25.64 -22.64
CA LYS A 381 -7.07 24.31 -23.14
C LYS A 381 -6.07 23.22 -22.69
N TYR A 382 -5.62 23.22 -21.45
CA TYR A 382 -4.76 22.16 -20.95
C TYR A 382 -5.13 21.74 -19.52
N PHE A 383 -4.92 20.46 -19.23
CA PHE A 383 -5.06 19.88 -17.89
C PHE A 383 -3.83 20.24 -17.02
N VAL A 384 -2.62 20.08 -17.58
CA VAL A 384 -1.37 20.47 -16.92
C VAL A 384 -0.36 21.00 -17.94
N ARG A 385 0.36 22.07 -17.57
CA ARG A 385 1.54 22.57 -18.29
C ARG A 385 2.79 22.21 -17.50
N LEU A 386 3.75 21.61 -18.20
CA LEU A 386 5.05 21.23 -17.64
C LEU A 386 6.16 22.05 -18.29
N TYR A 387 7.01 22.64 -17.45
CA TYR A 387 8.26 23.27 -17.87
C TYR A 387 9.41 22.29 -17.64
N PRO A 388 10.33 22.12 -18.61
CA PRO A 388 11.40 21.15 -18.54
C PRO A 388 12.41 21.48 -17.43
N HIS A 389 12.84 20.46 -16.71
CA HIS A 389 13.98 20.51 -15.81
C HIS A 389 14.63 19.12 -15.74
N GLY A 390 15.94 19.05 -16.06
CA GLY A 390 16.69 17.79 -16.05
C GLY A 390 16.12 16.70 -16.95
N THR A 391 16.53 15.49 -16.68
CA THR A 391 16.03 14.27 -17.32
C THR A 391 15.63 13.24 -16.27
N LEU A 392 14.74 12.31 -16.65
CA LEU A 392 14.35 11.21 -15.76
C LEU A 392 15.57 10.34 -15.38
N THR A 393 16.53 10.18 -16.29
CA THR A 393 17.78 9.44 -16.07
C THR A 393 18.67 10.09 -15.02
N GLU A 394 18.83 11.42 -15.05
CA GLU A 394 19.67 12.14 -14.09
C GLU A 394 19.06 12.18 -12.70
N ASN A 395 17.74 12.10 -12.60
CA ASN A 395 16.98 12.08 -11.36
C ASN A 395 17.34 13.24 -10.38
N GLN A 396 17.48 14.44 -10.96
CA GLN A 396 17.76 15.67 -10.20
C GLN A 396 16.54 16.59 -10.21
N GLN A 397 15.50 16.25 -9.46
CA GLN A 397 14.21 16.93 -9.46
C GLN A 397 13.60 17.05 -10.88
N PRO A 398 13.53 15.97 -11.68
CA PRO A 398 13.02 16.05 -13.03
C PRO A 398 11.55 16.43 -13.05
N THR A 399 11.10 17.09 -14.10
CA THR A 399 9.68 17.44 -14.26
C THR A 399 8.89 16.21 -14.69
N PHE A 400 8.21 15.60 -13.73
CA PHE A 400 7.39 14.41 -13.91
C PHE A 400 6.19 14.45 -12.95
N VAL A 401 5.01 14.13 -13.46
CA VAL A 401 3.80 13.96 -12.67
C VAL A 401 3.02 12.76 -13.16
N GLY A 402 2.70 11.83 -12.29
CA GLY A 402 2.07 10.57 -12.68
C GLY A 402 1.28 9.93 -11.56
N ARG A 403 0.75 8.75 -11.84
CA ARG A 403 0.07 7.89 -10.87
C ARG A 403 0.55 6.45 -11.01
N ARG A 404 0.41 5.68 -9.95
CA ARG A 404 0.82 4.28 -9.91
C ARG A 404 0.03 3.47 -10.94
N GLN A 405 0.70 2.53 -11.61
CA GLN A 405 0.03 1.55 -12.45
C GLN A 405 -0.66 0.52 -11.55
N GLU A 406 -1.98 0.48 -11.53
CA GLU A 406 -2.78 -0.39 -10.65
C GLU A 406 -3.21 -1.68 -11.34
N SER A 407 -3.39 -1.62 -12.67
CA SER A 407 -3.77 -2.78 -13.47
C SER A 407 -2.65 -3.20 -14.44
N ALA A 408 -2.50 -4.52 -14.64
CA ALA A 408 -1.61 -5.04 -15.67
C ALA A 408 -2.18 -4.81 -17.07
N SER A 409 -3.51 -4.74 -17.22
CA SER A 409 -4.18 -4.48 -18.49
C SER A 409 -4.90 -3.14 -18.45
N PHE A 410 -4.43 -2.17 -19.25
CA PHE A 410 -4.95 -0.80 -19.24
C PHE A 410 -4.81 -0.10 -20.60
N SER A 411 -5.40 1.08 -20.69
CA SER A 411 -5.16 2.07 -21.74
C SER A 411 -4.98 3.44 -21.09
N LEU A 412 -3.84 4.09 -21.33
CA LEU A 412 -3.54 5.47 -20.93
C LEU A 412 -3.44 6.34 -22.17
N GLU A 413 -4.20 7.43 -22.23
CA GLU A 413 -4.20 8.37 -23.33
C GLU A 413 -4.05 9.82 -22.87
N THR A 414 -3.30 10.60 -23.63
CA THR A 414 -3.19 12.06 -23.50
C THR A 414 -3.05 12.72 -24.85
N ASP A 415 -3.24 14.04 -24.92
CA ASP A 415 -2.72 14.82 -26.03
C ASP A 415 -1.64 15.80 -25.55
N VAL A 416 -0.65 16.04 -26.40
CA VAL A 416 0.54 16.81 -26.06
C VAL A 416 0.77 17.90 -27.10
N VAL A 417 0.97 19.13 -26.63
CA VAL A 417 1.45 20.26 -27.44
C VAL A 417 2.78 20.74 -26.90
N THR A 418 3.85 20.64 -27.69
CA THR A 418 5.18 21.11 -27.29
C THR A 418 5.49 22.47 -27.90
N LYS A 419 6.07 23.39 -27.13
CA LYS A 419 6.59 24.67 -27.59
C LYS A 419 8.03 24.87 -27.12
N GLY A 420 8.91 25.32 -28.01
CA GLY A 420 10.33 25.45 -27.72
C GLY A 420 11.09 24.13 -27.86
N GLU A 421 12.30 24.09 -27.34
CA GLU A 421 13.18 22.91 -27.37
C GLU A 421 12.89 22.02 -26.13
N VAL A 422 11.82 21.20 -26.22
CA VAL A 422 11.39 20.30 -25.17
C VAL A 422 11.05 18.94 -25.77
N GLU A 423 11.42 17.88 -25.06
CA GLU A 423 10.90 16.52 -25.24
C GLU A 423 9.89 16.25 -24.13
N ALA A 424 8.66 15.90 -24.48
CA ALA A 424 7.60 15.71 -23.51
C ALA A 424 6.59 14.66 -23.95
N GLY A 425 6.04 13.93 -23.03
CA GLY A 425 5.09 12.87 -23.33
C GLY A 425 4.74 12.02 -22.13
N LEU A 426 4.50 10.74 -22.37
CA LEU A 426 4.18 9.73 -21.36
C LEU A 426 5.41 8.87 -21.07
N SER A 427 5.62 8.53 -19.80
CA SER A 427 6.62 7.54 -19.41
C SER A 427 5.99 6.42 -18.57
N ALA A 428 6.42 5.19 -18.83
CA ALA A 428 6.30 4.08 -17.90
C ALA A 428 7.60 4.04 -17.10
N TYR A 429 7.58 4.67 -15.92
CA TYR A 429 8.75 4.90 -15.08
C TYR A 429 8.76 3.96 -13.88
N GLN A 430 9.82 3.17 -13.70
CA GLN A 430 10.05 2.38 -12.50
C GLN A 430 11.16 2.98 -11.64
N ILE A 431 12.33 3.24 -12.25
CA ILE A 431 13.49 3.87 -11.61
C ILE A 431 14.21 4.75 -12.63
N ASN A 432 15.13 5.59 -12.18
CA ASN A 432 15.90 6.47 -13.07
C ASN A 432 16.76 5.72 -14.11
N ASP A 433 17.09 4.46 -13.86
CA ASP A 433 17.78 3.55 -14.79
C ASP A 433 16.84 2.51 -15.44
N GLY A 434 15.53 2.71 -15.34
CA GLY A 434 14.52 1.80 -15.88
C GLY A 434 13.23 2.54 -16.22
N HIS A 435 13.11 3.08 -17.46
CA HIS A 435 11.90 3.75 -17.94
C HIS A 435 11.76 3.68 -19.45
N LEU A 436 10.53 3.77 -19.92
CA LEU A 436 10.15 3.82 -21.34
C LEU A 436 9.49 5.16 -21.61
N ASP A 437 10.16 6.05 -22.34
CA ASP A 437 9.69 7.42 -22.60
C ASP A 437 9.11 7.52 -24.00
N PHE A 438 7.81 7.74 -24.04
CA PHE A 438 7.07 7.95 -25.27
C PHE A 438 6.80 9.44 -25.46
N PHE A 439 7.59 10.12 -26.29
CA PHE A 439 7.66 11.56 -26.32
C PHE A 439 7.45 12.20 -27.69
N VAL A 440 7.09 13.47 -27.65
CA VAL A 440 6.98 14.39 -28.77
C VAL A 440 8.03 15.47 -28.62
N SER A 441 8.76 15.74 -29.70
CA SER A 441 9.63 16.91 -29.83
C SER A 441 9.18 17.78 -31.00
N GLN A 442 9.93 18.83 -31.31
CA GLN A 442 9.67 19.62 -32.54
C GLN A 442 9.82 18.79 -33.82
N LYS A 443 10.66 17.75 -33.82
CA LYS A 443 11.08 17.01 -35.02
C LYS A 443 10.39 15.65 -35.17
N GLN A 444 10.02 15.00 -34.07
CA GLN A 444 9.60 13.60 -34.06
C GLN A 444 8.64 13.23 -32.94
N VAL A 445 7.95 12.11 -33.13
CA VAL A 445 7.35 11.30 -32.09
C VAL A 445 8.22 10.07 -31.94
N ALA A 446 8.67 9.75 -30.73
CA ALA A 446 9.65 8.68 -30.53
C ALA A 446 9.40 7.91 -29.22
N LEU A 447 9.87 6.68 -29.19
CA LEU A 447 10.00 5.85 -27.98
C LEU A 447 11.47 5.70 -27.65
N ARG A 448 11.89 6.11 -26.46
CA ARG A 448 13.19 5.88 -25.86
C ARG A 448 13.08 4.79 -24.80
N CYS A 449 14.05 3.89 -24.77
CA CYS A 449 14.23 2.89 -23.72
C CYS A 449 15.49 3.21 -22.93
N LYS A 450 15.32 3.50 -21.67
CA LYS A 450 16.39 3.54 -20.68
C LYS A 450 16.32 2.28 -19.83
N LEU A 451 17.40 1.47 -19.83
CA LEU A 451 17.53 0.27 -19.01
C LEU A 451 19.00 0.07 -18.62
N LYS A 452 19.34 0.43 -17.38
CA LYS A 452 20.72 0.42 -16.86
C LYS A 452 21.64 1.25 -17.78
N SER A 453 22.69 0.65 -18.35
CA SER A 453 23.61 1.30 -19.30
C SER A 453 23.04 1.50 -20.70
N ILE A 454 21.89 0.90 -21.01
CA ILE A 454 21.22 1.05 -22.31
C ILE A 454 20.37 2.31 -22.28
N ASP A 455 20.61 3.21 -23.26
CA ASP A 455 19.81 4.41 -23.46
C ASP A 455 19.78 4.69 -24.96
N TYR A 456 18.62 4.43 -25.59
CA TYR A 456 18.50 4.60 -27.04
C TYR A 456 17.05 4.82 -27.48
N VAL A 457 16.89 5.47 -28.64
CA VAL A 457 15.59 5.60 -29.30
C VAL A 457 15.27 4.31 -30.04
N VAL A 458 14.27 3.59 -29.54
CA VAL A 458 13.79 2.32 -30.10
C VAL A 458 13.23 2.52 -31.51
N LYS A 459 12.39 3.55 -31.65
CA LYS A 459 11.76 3.92 -32.93
C LYS A 459 11.28 5.36 -32.89
N SER A 460 11.29 6.01 -34.06
CA SER A 460 10.74 7.35 -34.21
C SER A 460 10.05 7.54 -35.55
N VAL A 461 9.16 8.52 -35.63
CA VAL A 461 8.53 9.00 -36.85
C VAL A 461 8.63 10.52 -36.93
N PRO A 462 8.83 11.10 -38.12
CA PRO A 462 8.90 12.56 -38.28
C PRO A 462 7.58 13.23 -37.88
N ARG A 463 7.67 14.33 -37.15
CA ARG A 463 6.54 15.22 -36.87
C ARG A 463 6.45 16.28 -37.95
N LEU A 464 5.65 16.03 -39.01
CA LEU A 464 5.56 16.89 -40.17
C LEU A 464 4.69 18.14 -39.97
N ARG A 465 3.88 18.20 -38.92
CA ARG A 465 2.96 19.31 -38.62
C ARG A 465 3.11 19.78 -37.16
N LYS A 466 3.02 21.08 -36.95
CA LYS A 466 2.84 21.69 -35.64
C LYS A 466 1.40 21.44 -35.18
N GLY A 467 1.19 21.24 -33.89
CA GLY A 467 -0.13 21.01 -33.29
C GLY A 467 -0.09 19.94 -32.22
N SER A 468 -1.24 19.56 -31.73
CA SER A 468 -1.39 18.49 -30.74
C SER A 468 -1.07 17.12 -31.36
N VAL A 469 -0.42 16.27 -30.59
CA VAL A 469 -0.18 14.85 -30.90
C VAL A 469 -0.82 14.04 -29.78
N LYS A 470 -1.69 13.09 -30.15
CA LYS A 470 -2.18 12.13 -29.15
C LYS A 470 -1.19 11.01 -28.96
N LEU A 471 -0.91 10.69 -27.71
CA LEU A 471 -0.10 9.56 -27.27
C LEU A 471 -0.97 8.60 -26.47
N ARG A 472 -0.78 7.29 -26.70
CA ARG A 472 -1.48 6.25 -25.97
C ARG A 472 -0.54 5.10 -25.63
N ILE A 473 -0.50 4.71 -24.36
CA ILE A 473 0.14 3.49 -23.90
C ILE A 473 -0.95 2.50 -23.54
N ARG A 474 -0.91 1.31 -24.14
CA ARG A 474 -1.78 0.19 -23.77
C ARG A 474 -0.94 -0.93 -23.17
N SER A 475 -1.53 -1.71 -22.29
CA SER A 475 -0.91 -2.94 -21.80
C SER A 475 -1.91 -4.10 -21.80
N ASN A 476 -1.39 -5.32 -21.99
CA ASN A 476 -2.14 -6.57 -21.81
C ASN A 476 -1.57 -7.43 -20.67
N GLY A 477 -0.69 -6.83 -19.83
CA GLY A 477 0.00 -7.51 -18.74
C GLY A 477 1.38 -8.05 -19.09
N GLU A 478 1.65 -8.34 -20.36
CA GLU A 478 2.95 -8.83 -20.83
C GLU A 478 3.67 -7.82 -21.72
N MET A 479 2.93 -7.04 -22.50
CA MET A 479 3.45 -6.08 -23.46
C MET A 479 2.86 -4.70 -23.24
N TYR A 480 3.69 -3.65 -23.32
CA TYR A 480 3.29 -2.28 -23.57
C TYR A 480 3.26 -2.02 -25.07
N PHE A 481 2.20 -1.37 -25.54
CA PHE A 481 2.02 -0.90 -26.92
C PHE A 481 1.96 0.62 -26.93
N PHE A 482 2.77 1.26 -27.76
CA PHE A 482 2.90 2.70 -27.85
C PHE A 482 2.28 3.19 -29.15
N ASP A 483 1.12 3.85 -29.07
CA ASP A 483 0.35 4.33 -30.19
C ASP A 483 0.37 5.86 -30.25
N TYR A 484 0.49 6.44 -31.43
CA TYR A 484 0.39 7.88 -31.64
C TYR A 484 -0.65 8.25 -32.68
N SER A 485 -1.17 9.50 -32.63
CA SER A 485 -2.03 10.08 -33.65
C SER A 485 -1.59 11.51 -33.97
N LEU A 486 -1.29 11.80 -35.22
CA LEU A 486 -0.93 13.14 -35.74
C LEU A 486 -2.14 13.94 -36.23
N ASP A 487 -3.28 13.30 -36.45
CA ASP A 487 -4.52 13.90 -36.93
C ASP A 487 -5.63 13.99 -35.87
N GLY A 488 -5.32 13.47 -34.64
CA GLY A 488 -6.24 13.41 -33.53
C GLY A 488 -7.37 12.38 -33.65
N LYS A 489 -7.38 11.59 -34.74
CA LYS A 489 -8.45 10.63 -35.06
C LYS A 489 -7.96 9.20 -35.17
N ARG A 490 -6.90 8.94 -35.91
CA ARG A 490 -6.39 7.60 -36.18
C ARG A 490 -5.11 7.35 -35.41
N PHE A 491 -5.10 6.30 -34.60
CA PHE A 491 -3.89 5.81 -33.93
C PHE A 491 -3.08 4.88 -34.83
N HIS A 492 -1.77 5.01 -34.76
CA HIS A 492 -0.78 4.13 -35.37
C HIS A 492 0.15 3.61 -34.30
N GLU A 493 0.38 2.30 -34.25
CA GLU A 493 1.36 1.73 -33.38
C GLU A 493 2.77 2.15 -33.79
N LEU A 494 3.51 2.77 -32.88
CA LEU A 494 4.92 3.11 -33.09
C LEU A 494 5.79 1.89 -32.80
N ALA A 495 5.63 1.29 -31.64
CA ALA A 495 6.42 0.15 -31.16
C ALA A 495 5.69 -0.60 -30.05
N SER A 496 6.21 -1.77 -29.68
CA SER A 496 5.81 -2.50 -28.49
C SER A 496 7.06 -2.98 -27.72
N MET A 497 6.93 -3.07 -26.40
CA MET A 497 8.00 -3.46 -25.48
C MET A 497 7.45 -4.43 -24.43
N ASN A 498 8.28 -5.38 -23.97
CA ASN A 498 7.86 -6.29 -22.91
C ASN A 498 7.77 -5.57 -21.56
N CYS A 499 6.69 -5.78 -20.82
CA CYS A 499 6.48 -5.20 -19.49
C CYS A 499 7.57 -5.63 -18.49
N SER A 500 8.16 -6.82 -18.68
CA SER A 500 9.25 -7.32 -17.82
C SER A 500 10.47 -6.40 -17.79
N LEU A 501 10.70 -5.58 -18.81
CA LEU A 501 11.78 -4.58 -18.82
C LEU A 501 11.63 -3.57 -17.67
N MET A 502 10.40 -3.32 -17.23
CA MET A 502 10.06 -2.42 -16.11
C MET A 502 9.75 -3.19 -14.83
N SER A 503 10.25 -4.41 -14.70
CA SER A 503 10.14 -5.19 -13.47
C SER A 503 11.38 -5.03 -12.59
N THR A 504 11.22 -5.32 -11.30
CA THR A 504 12.33 -5.38 -10.34
C THR A 504 13.42 -6.36 -10.77
N GLU A 505 13.05 -7.50 -11.37
CA GLU A 505 14.00 -8.54 -11.79
C GLU A 505 14.92 -8.06 -12.92
N VAL A 506 14.45 -7.15 -13.77
CA VAL A 506 15.22 -6.67 -14.93
C VAL A 506 15.81 -5.28 -14.70
N ALA A 507 14.98 -4.29 -14.34
CA ALA A 507 15.43 -2.93 -14.09
C ALA A 507 16.21 -2.81 -12.78
N GLY A 508 15.84 -3.59 -11.77
CA GLY A 508 16.39 -3.51 -10.41
C GLY A 508 15.48 -2.70 -9.49
N GLY A 509 15.99 -2.41 -8.29
CA GLY A 509 15.21 -1.73 -7.25
C GLY A 509 14.11 -2.61 -6.66
N PHE A 510 13.16 -2.01 -5.98
CA PHE A 510 12.01 -2.68 -5.35
C PHE A 510 10.75 -1.79 -5.37
N THR A 511 10.69 -0.88 -6.36
CA THR A 511 9.55 -0.03 -6.64
C THR A 511 8.66 -0.65 -7.73
N GLY A 512 7.58 0.01 -8.11
CA GLY A 512 6.68 -0.38 -9.20
C GLY A 512 6.55 0.73 -10.23
N VAL A 513 5.92 0.41 -11.35
CA VAL A 513 5.74 1.37 -12.43
C VAL A 513 4.78 2.49 -12.03
N VAL A 514 5.21 3.72 -12.29
CA VAL A 514 4.38 4.92 -12.27
C VAL A 514 4.23 5.42 -13.70
N LEU A 515 3.00 5.54 -14.15
CA LEU A 515 2.65 6.08 -15.46
C LEU A 515 2.49 7.59 -15.34
N GLY A 516 3.27 8.36 -16.09
CA GLY A 516 3.27 9.81 -15.89
C GLY A 516 3.53 10.62 -17.14
N MET A 517 3.21 11.90 -17.05
CA MET A 517 3.57 12.96 -17.97
C MET A 517 4.91 13.55 -17.56
N PHE A 518 5.77 13.82 -18.52
CA PHE A 518 7.09 14.41 -18.26
C PHE A 518 7.46 15.48 -19.27
N ALA A 519 8.40 16.34 -18.90
CA ALA A 519 9.01 17.31 -19.80
C ALA A 519 10.52 17.41 -19.52
N GLU A 520 11.34 17.12 -20.53
CA GLU A 520 12.80 17.17 -20.49
C GLU A 520 13.35 18.26 -21.41
N GLY A 521 14.46 18.83 -21.01
CA GLY A 521 15.15 19.88 -21.76
C GLY A 521 15.84 20.89 -20.84
N LYS A 522 16.45 21.91 -21.46
CA LYS A 522 17.05 22.99 -20.70
C LYS A 522 15.96 23.84 -20.03
N GLU A 523 16.24 24.34 -18.83
CA GLU A 523 15.37 25.31 -18.18
C GLU A 523 15.03 26.47 -19.10
N LYS A 524 13.74 26.87 -19.11
CA LYS A 524 13.22 27.98 -19.91
C LYS A 524 13.34 27.79 -21.43
N SER A 525 13.69 26.58 -21.93
CA SER A 525 13.77 26.30 -23.38
C SER A 525 12.41 26.15 -24.04
N GLY A 526 11.34 25.97 -23.25
CA GLY A 526 10.00 25.75 -23.75
C GLY A 526 9.06 25.23 -22.67
N TYR A 527 7.97 24.63 -23.10
CA TYR A 527 6.99 23.95 -22.25
C TYR A 527 6.18 22.91 -23.03
N ALA A 528 5.49 22.06 -22.31
CA ALA A 528 4.51 21.12 -22.85
C ALA A 528 3.16 21.28 -22.18
N ASP A 529 2.09 21.36 -22.99
CA ASP A 529 0.72 21.34 -22.54
C ASP A 529 0.13 19.94 -22.77
N PHE A 530 -0.46 19.38 -21.72
CA PHE A 530 -1.20 18.12 -21.77
C PHE A 530 -2.68 18.43 -21.61
N GLY A 531 -3.50 18.00 -22.56
CA GLY A 531 -4.93 18.35 -22.58
C GLY A 531 -5.75 17.52 -21.58
N TYR A 532 -5.33 16.30 -21.32
CA TYR A 532 -5.96 15.37 -20.37
C TYR A 532 -5.00 14.25 -20.01
N PHE A 533 -5.41 13.44 -19.03
CA PHE A 533 -4.78 12.17 -18.67
C PHE A 533 -5.90 11.17 -18.44
N TYR A 534 -6.15 10.31 -19.40
CA TYR A 534 -7.23 9.34 -19.38
C TYR A 534 -6.66 7.93 -19.18
N TYR A 535 -6.86 7.37 -18.00
CA TYR A 535 -6.44 6.03 -17.61
C TYR A 535 -7.67 5.14 -17.43
N ASP A 536 -7.74 4.05 -18.17
CA ASP A 536 -8.85 3.10 -18.22
C ASP A 536 -8.33 1.69 -18.00
N GLU A 537 -8.81 1.02 -16.97
CA GLU A 537 -8.48 -0.35 -16.63
C GLU A 537 -9.38 -1.32 -17.38
N LYS A 538 -8.81 -2.46 -17.81
CA LYS A 538 -9.52 -3.47 -18.59
C LYS A 538 -9.67 -4.77 -17.83
#